data_1dbbc41976ec20323b974c93f056bc0a
#
_entry.id   1dbbc41976ec20323b974c93f056bc0a
#
_cell.length_a   1.000
_cell.length_b   1.000
_cell.length_c   1.000
_cell.angle_alpha   90.00
_cell.angle_beta   90.00
_cell.angle_gamma   90.00
#
_symmetry.space_group_name_H-M   'P 1'
#
loop_
_entity.id
_entity.type
_entity.pdbx_description
1 polymer ?
#
loop_
_entity_poly.entity_id
_entity_poly.type
_entity_poly.pdbx_seq_one_letter_code
_entity_poly.pdbx_strand_id
1 'polypeptide(L)'
;RVPSGVSYMIENREIAKRTLPELFANQSILPVDDYCSNLFQMLVSLAPGDRRKPCVVVLTPGIFNSAYYEHAYLAQGMGVELVEAGDLFVTDDNEVFMHTVEKEQRVDVIYRRINDDFLDPEVFKKESVLGVPGLMRSWKAGKVALANAPGAGVADDKAIYAFVPAMI
;
A
#
# COMPACT_ATOMS: atom_id res chain seq x y z
N ARG A 1 -7.50 2.59 6.44
CA ARG A 1 -6.06 2.45 6.69
C ARG A 1 -5.61 1.05 6.39
N VAL A 2 -4.37 0.89 6.01
CA VAL A 2 -3.74 -0.42 5.88
C VAL A 2 -3.44 -1.00 7.26
N PRO A 3 -3.55 -2.32 7.43
CA PRO A 3 -3.09 -2.97 8.64
C PRO A 3 -1.64 -2.59 8.95
N SER A 4 -1.35 -2.37 10.20
CA SER A 4 -0.01 -2.09 10.70
C SER A 4 0.46 -3.25 11.58
N GLY A 5 1.75 -3.57 11.50
CA GLY A 5 2.34 -4.67 12.27
C GLY A 5 2.20 -6.06 11.62
N VAL A 6 1.87 -6.13 10.35
CA VAL A 6 1.75 -7.41 9.62
C VAL A 6 3.07 -8.17 9.57
N SER A 7 4.19 -7.46 9.35
CA SER A 7 5.52 -8.05 9.37
C SER A 7 5.82 -8.73 10.71
N TYR A 8 5.51 -8.06 11.82
CA TYR A 8 5.68 -8.63 13.16
C TYR A 8 4.77 -9.84 13.40
N MET A 9 3.55 -9.81 12.89
CA MET A 9 2.62 -10.94 13.01
C MET A 9 3.18 -12.18 12.31
N ILE A 10 3.67 -12.03 11.08
CA ILE A 10 4.23 -13.14 10.30
C ILE A 10 5.49 -13.67 10.96
N GLU A 11 6.44 -12.80 11.30
CA GLU A 11 7.69 -13.18 11.95
C GLU A 11 7.46 -13.84 13.32
N ASN A 12 6.56 -13.30 14.14
CA ASN A 12 6.21 -13.90 15.42
C ASN A 12 5.58 -15.28 15.25
N ARG A 13 4.77 -15.48 14.20
CA ARG A 13 4.20 -16.79 13.88
C ARG A 13 5.30 -17.80 13.55
N GLU A 14 6.27 -17.43 12.73
CA GLU A 14 7.39 -18.30 12.38
C GLU A 14 8.28 -18.62 13.59
N ILE A 15 8.57 -17.64 14.44
CA ILE A 15 9.33 -17.84 15.68
C ILE A 15 8.55 -18.77 16.63
N ALA A 16 7.24 -18.56 16.79
CA ALA A 16 6.42 -19.40 17.65
C ALA A 16 6.37 -20.87 17.17
N LYS A 17 6.27 -21.10 15.86
CA LYS A 17 6.34 -22.47 15.29
C LYS A 17 7.66 -23.16 15.63
N ARG A 18 8.79 -22.45 15.56
CA ARG A 18 10.12 -23.00 15.87
C ARG A 18 10.31 -23.26 17.37
N THR A 19 9.78 -22.36 18.22
CA THR A 19 9.99 -22.40 19.67
C THR A 19 9.03 -23.36 20.35
N LEU A 20 7.81 -23.48 19.85
CA LEU A 20 6.71 -24.26 20.44
C LEU A 20 6.08 -25.22 19.41
N PRO A 21 6.85 -26.11 18.79
CA PRO A 21 6.36 -26.97 17.69
C PRO A 21 5.19 -27.87 18.12
N GLU A 22 5.18 -28.34 19.36
CA GLU A 22 4.11 -29.21 19.91
C GLU A 22 2.76 -28.48 19.97
N LEU A 23 2.77 -27.17 20.25
CA LEU A 23 1.55 -26.37 20.26
C LEU A 23 0.89 -26.35 18.87
N PHE A 24 1.71 -26.21 17.84
CA PHE A 24 1.22 -26.19 16.45
C PHE A 24 0.81 -27.58 15.94
N ALA A 25 1.50 -28.64 16.39
CA ALA A 25 1.15 -30.03 16.05
C ALA A 25 -0.23 -30.43 16.59
N ASN A 26 -0.60 -29.94 17.77
CA ASN A 26 -1.81 -30.32 18.49
C ASN A 26 -3.00 -29.38 18.29
N GLN A 27 -2.82 -28.29 17.55
CA GLN A 27 -3.86 -27.28 17.32
C GLN A 27 -4.07 -27.03 15.83
N SER A 28 -5.32 -26.88 15.42
CA SER A 28 -5.65 -26.43 14.06
C SER A 28 -5.52 -24.90 13.99
N ILE A 29 -4.33 -24.43 13.59
CA ILE A 29 -4.01 -23.00 13.49
C ILE A 29 -3.93 -22.60 12.03
N LEU A 30 -4.75 -21.63 11.61
CA LEU A 30 -4.77 -21.15 10.24
C LEU A 30 -3.41 -20.51 9.87
N PRO A 31 -2.90 -20.77 8.66
CA PRO A 31 -1.68 -20.13 8.16
C PRO A 31 -1.87 -18.62 7.95
N VAL A 32 -0.77 -17.88 7.96
CA VAL A 32 -0.71 -16.45 7.65
C VAL A 32 0.36 -16.16 6.59
N ASP A 33 0.99 -17.17 6.08
CA ASP A 33 2.16 -17.08 5.18
C ASP A 33 1.76 -16.54 3.80
N ASP A 34 0.49 -16.66 3.44
CA ASP A 34 -0.09 -16.21 2.17
C ASP A 34 -0.53 -14.74 2.17
N TYR A 35 -0.30 -14.00 3.28
CA TYR A 35 -0.76 -12.61 3.40
C TYR A 35 -0.28 -11.72 2.26
N CYS A 36 1.03 -11.74 1.96
CA CYS A 36 1.60 -10.90 0.90
C CYS A 36 1.07 -11.29 -0.49
N SER A 37 0.89 -12.58 -0.76
CA SER A 37 0.34 -13.03 -2.04
C SER A 37 -1.14 -12.65 -2.20
N ASN A 38 -1.93 -12.78 -1.15
CA ASN A 38 -3.34 -12.37 -1.14
C ASN A 38 -3.48 -10.84 -1.28
N LEU A 39 -2.63 -10.07 -0.59
CA LEU A 39 -2.57 -8.61 -0.75
C LEU A 39 -2.23 -8.23 -2.19
N PHE A 40 -1.23 -8.87 -2.80
CA PHE A 40 -0.87 -8.64 -4.19
C PHE A 40 -2.02 -8.94 -5.14
N GLN A 41 -2.69 -10.08 -4.99
CA GLN A 41 -3.84 -10.44 -5.83
C GLN A 41 -4.99 -9.42 -5.71
N MET A 42 -5.26 -8.98 -4.49
CA MET A 42 -6.25 -7.91 -4.25
C MET A 42 -5.85 -6.61 -4.96
N LEU A 43 -4.58 -6.18 -4.84
CA LEU A 43 -4.10 -4.98 -5.50
C LEU A 43 -4.18 -5.10 -7.03
N VAL A 44 -3.78 -6.22 -7.59
CA VAL A 44 -3.91 -6.51 -9.04
C VAL A 44 -5.34 -6.38 -9.51
N SER A 45 -6.32 -6.83 -8.72
CA SER A 45 -7.74 -6.75 -9.07
C SER A 45 -8.29 -5.31 -9.12
N LEU A 46 -7.58 -4.34 -8.54
CA LEU A 46 -7.96 -2.92 -8.56
C LEU A 46 -7.47 -2.19 -9.82
N ALA A 47 -6.62 -2.81 -10.62
CA ALA A 47 -6.01 -2.15 -11.77
C ALA A 47 -7.06 -1.65 -12.77
N PRO A 48 -6.96 -0.40 -13.23
CA PRO A 48 -7.86 0.13 -14.23
C PRO A 48 -7.63 -0.55 -15.60
N GLY A 49 -8.72 -0.88 -16.27
CA GLY A 49 -8.70 -1.53 -17.59
C GLY A 49 -8.38 -3.03 -17.53
N ASP A 50 -8.29 -3.64 -18.71
CA ASP A 50 -8.06 -5.09 -18.87
C ASP A 50 -6.58 -5.37 -19.17
N ARG A 51 -5.70 -5.16 -18.18
CA ARG A 51 -4.27 -5.44 -18.32
C ARG A 51 -3.93 -6.82 -17.78
N ARG A 52 -3.28 -7.63 -18.61
CA ARG A 52 -2.83 -8.99 -18.20
C ARG A 52 -1.81 -8.99 -17.07
N LYS A 53 -1.00 -7.94 -16.96
CA LYS A 53 0.04 -7.78 -15.93
C LYS A 53 0.10 -6.33 -15.49
N PRO A 54 -0.77 -5.88 -14.58
CA PRO A 54 -0.70 -4.53 -14.07
C PRO A 54 0.55 -4.33 -13.21
N CYS A 55 1.14 -3.14 -13.30
CA CYS A 55 2.25 -2.73 -12.46
C CYS A 55 1.71 -2.20 -11.13
N VAL A 56 2.07 -2.88 -10.04
CA VAL A 56 1.75 -2.49 -8.67
C VAL A 56 3.00 -1.98 -7.99
N VAL A 57 2.91 -0.88 -7.24
CA VAL A 57 4.01 -0.34 -6.45
C VAL A 57 3.57 -0.01 -5.02
N VAL A 58 4.51 0.01 -4.08
CA VAL A 58 4.28 0.50 -2.71
C VAL A 58 4.88 1.89 -2.59
N LEU A 59 4.03 2.90 -2.37
CA LEU A 59 4.46 4.28 -2.17
C LEU A 59 4.73 4.54 -0.68
N THR A 60 5.99 4.80 -0.35
CA THR A 60 6.48 5.07 1.00
C THR A 60 6.89 6.54 1.17
N PRO A 61 6.77 7.12 2.38
CA PRO A 61 7.37 8.42 2.69
C PRO A 61 8.89 8.35 2.96
N GLY A 62 9.52 7.19 2.78
CA GLY A 62 10.97 7.01 2.88
C GLY A 62 11.46 6.51 4.24
N ILE A 63 12.79 6.42 4.35
CA ILE A 63 13.51 5.75 5.43
C ILE A 63 13.32 6.39 6.82
N PHE A 64 12.91 7.65 6.88
CA PHE A 64 12.66 8.34 8.15
C PHE A 64 11.29 8.01 8.75
N ASN A 65 10.47 7.24 8.05
CA ASN A 65 9.18 6.78 8.57
C ASN A 65 9.37 5.57 9.49
N SER A 66 8.76 5.59 10.67
CA SER A 66 8.86 4.51 11.66
C SER A 66 8.35 3.16 11.15
N ALA A 67 7.46 3.15 10.15
CA ALA A 67 6.92 1.95 9.52
C ALA A 67 7.67 1.53 8.23
N TYR A 68 8.81 2.17 7.90
CA TYR A 68 9.54 1.90 6.67
C TYR A 68 9.91 0.42 6.50
N TYR A 69 10.34 -0.24 7.59
CA TYR A 69 10.63 -1.67 7.57
C TYR A 69 9.43 -2.49 7.06
N GLU A 70 8.22 -2.18 7.54
CA GLU A 70 7.01 -2.88 7.09
C GLU A 70 6.69 -2.58 5.63
N HIS A 71 6.94 -1.35 5.16
CA HIS A 71 6.75 -1.00 3.75
C HIS A 71 7.67 -1.84 2.85
N ALA A 72 8.95 -1.93 3.22
CA ALA A 72 9.94 -2.75 2.50
C ALA A 72 9.62 -4.24 2.58
N TYR A 73 9.21 -4.73 3.76
CA TYR A 73 8.82 -6.11 3.97
C TYR A 73 7.64 -6.52 3.05
N LEU A 74 6.61 -5.68 2.99
CA LEU A 74 5.45 -5.93 2.14
C LEU A 74 5.79 -5.84 0.65
N ALA A 75 6.58 -4.85 0.23
CA ALA A 75 7.00 -4.72 -1.16
C ALA A 75 7.81 -5.96 -1.60
N GLN A 76 8.78 -6.39 -0.78
CA GLN A 76 9.57 -7.57 -1.03
C GLN A 76 8.72 -8.85 -1.04
N GLY A 77 7.82 -9.01 -0.08
CA GLY A 77 6.94 -10.18 0.01
C GLY A 77 5.94 -10.29 -1.14
N MET A 78 5.54 -9.16 -1.72
CA MET A 78 4.69 -9.11 -2.92
C MET A 78 5.49 -9.19 -4.23
N GLY A 79 6.82 -8.98 -4.20
CA GLY A 79 7.64 -8.89 -5.39
C GLY A 79 7.36 -7.65 -6.24
N VAL A 80 7.07 -6.51 -5.59
CA VAL A 80 6.79 -5.22 -6.24
C VAL A 80 7.79 -4.16 -5.82
N GLU A 81 7.91 -3.08 -6.61
CA GLU A 81 8.81 -1.97 -6.30
C GLU A 81 8.32 -1.16 -5.09
N LEU A 82 9.27 -0.80 -4.23
CA LEU A 82 9.11 0.20 -3.18
C LEU A 82 9.57 1.55 -3.73
N VAL A 83 8.66 2.50 -3.83
CA VAL A 83 8.93 3.80 -4.44
C VAL A 83 8.68 4.95 -3.48
N GLU A 84 9.43 6.02 -3.62
CA GLU A 84 9.20 7.33 -3.02
C GLU A 84 8.58 8.28 -4.04
N ALA A 85 8.17 9.48 -3.62
CA ALA A 85 7.53 10.45 -4.50
C ALA A 85 8.41 10.84 -5.71
N GLY A 86 9.72 10.95 -5.48
CA GLY A 86 10.69 11.31 -6.53
C GLY A 86 10.88 10.25 -7.61
N ASP A 87 10.45 9.02 -7.35
CA ASP A 87 10.51 7.93 -8.33
C ASP A 87 9.32 7.94 -9.28
N LEU A 88 8.26 8.70 -8.95
CA LEU A 88 7.00 8.73 -9.68
C LEU A 88 6.75 10.10 -10.34
N PHE A 89 6.11 10.08 -11.48
CA PHE A 89 5.60 11.29 -12.13
C PHE A 89 4.30 11.02 -12.88
N VAL A 90 3.54 12.09 -13.12
CA VAL A 90 2.27 12.05 -13.85
C VAL A 90 2.43 12.80 -15.17
N THR A 91 2.06 12.15 -16.26
CA THR A 91 2.11 12.73 -17.61
C THR A 91 0.93 13.69 -17.87
N ASP A 92 0.99 14.42 -18.99
CA ASP A 92 -0.11 15.29 -19.44
C ASP A 92 -1.38 14.49 -19.75
N ASP A 93 -1.25 13.21 -20.15
CA ASP A 93 -2.37 12.28 -20.36
C ASP A 93 -2.91 11.67 -19.06
N ASN A 94 -2.47 12.17 -17.91
CA ASN A 94 -2.81 11.70 -16.57
C ASN A 94 -2.39 10.25 -16.28
N GLU A 95 -1.40 9.72 -16.97
CA GLU A 95 -0.83 8.41 -16.66
C GLU A 95 0.29 8.53 -15.63
N VAL A 96 0.41 7.58 -14.72
CA VAL A 96 1.49 7.52 -13.73
C VAL A 96 2.60 6.62 -14.26
N PHE A 97 3.83 7.11 -14.17
CA PHE A 97 5.03 6.34 -14.49
C PHE A 97 6.00 6.37 -13.32
N MET A 98 6.81 5.33 -13.22
CA MET A 98 7.99 5.30 -12.36
C MET A 98 9.26 5.31 -13.19
N HIS A 99 10.29 5.98 -12.66
CA HIS A 99 11.64 5.89 -13.19
C HIS A 99 12.27 4.55 -12.76
N THR A 100 12.80 3.81 -13.72
CA THR A 100 13.62 2.63 -13.45
C THR A 100 15.01 2.83 -14.05
N VAL A 101 15.96 1.97 -13.70
CA VAL A 101 17.33 2.05 -14.26
C VAL A 101 17.34 1.88 -15.78
N GLU A 102 16.41 1.12 -16.33
CA GLU A 102 16.39 0.82 -17.77
C GLU A 102 15.49 1.76 -18.55
N LYS A 103 14.33 2.10 -18.00
CA LYS A 103 13.27 2.86 -18.69
C LYS A 103 12.21 3.39 -17.74
N GLU A 104 11.35 4.22 -18.24
CA GLU A 104 10.10 4.59 -17.57
C GLU A 104 9.10 3.43 -17.67
N GLN A 105 8.45 3.11 -16.56
CA GLN A 105 7.44 2.06 -16.50
C GLN A 105 6.13 2.64 -15.98
N ARG A 106 5.04 2.39 -16.71
CA ARG A 106 3.71 2.80 -16.28
C ARG A 106 3.29 2.05 -15.03
N VAL A 107 2.70 2.79 -14.09
CA VAL A 107 2.15 2.27 -12.83
C VAL A 107 0.63 2.26 -12.93
N ASP A 108 0.01 1.12 -12.60
CA ASP A 108 -1.43 0.91 -12.66
C ASP A 108 -2.08 0.94 -11.27
N VAL A 109 -1.36 0.50 -10.23
CA VAL A 109 -1.87 0.45 -8.86
C VAL A 109 -0.79 0.94 -7.88
N ILE A 110 -1.17 1.86 -7.01
CA ILE A 110 -0.30 2.36 -5.93
C ILE A 110 -0.89 1.93 -4.59
N TYR A 111 -0.17 1.06 -3.88
CA TYR A 111 -0.42 0.77 -2.47
C TYR A 111 0.26 1.84 -1.62
N ARG A 112 -0.51 2.84 -1.20
CA ARG A 112 0.06 4.00 -0.50
C ARG A 112 0.24 3.80 0.99
N ARG A 113 1.38 4.22 1.50
CA ARG A 113 1.71 4.29 2.93
C ARG A 113 1.90 5.74 3.40
N ILE A 114 1.41 6.69 2.64
CA ILE A 114 1.43 8.14 2.90
C ILE A 114 0.04 8.60 3.31
N ASN A 115 -0.05 9.53 4.26
CA ASN A 115 -1.30 10.16 4.67
C ASN A 115 -1.86 11.04 3.55
N ASP A 116 -3.19 11.23 3.54
CA ASP A 116 -3.90 12.02 2.53
C ASP A 116 -3.33 13.42 2.35
N ASP A 117 -3.06 14.12 3.46
CA ASP A 117 -2.53 15.49 3.46
C ASP A 117 -1.24 15.68 2.65
N PHE A 118 -0.45 14.62 2.50
CA PHE A 118 0.86 14.66 1.83
C PHE A 118 0.85 14.01 0.45
N LEU A 119 -0.30 13.43 0.02
CA LEU A 119 -0.37 12.54 -1.14
C LEU A 119 -0.14 13.26 -2.47
N ASP A 120 -0.66 14.47 -2.61
CA ASP A 120 -0.55 15.27 -3.84
C ASP A 120 -0.43 16.76 -3.49
N PRO A 121 0.71 17.40 -3.74
CA PRO A 121 0.93 18.82 -3.45
C PRO A 121 0.04 19.77 -4.27
N GLU A 122 -0.51 19.34 -5.41
CA GLU A 122 -1.44 20.15 -6.20
C GLU A 122 -2.82 20.28 -5.53
N VAL A 123 -3.18 19.33 -4.66
CA VAL A 123 -4.53 19.24 -4.06
C VAL A 123 -4.53 19.47 -2.56
N PHE A 124 -3.50 18.99 -1.87
CA PHE A 124 -3.38 19.03 -0.42
C PHE A 124 -2.30 20.02 0.04
N LYS A 125 -1.32 19.57 0.83
CA LYS A 125 -0.22 20.44 1.31
C LYS A 125 0.76 20.74 0.19
N LYS A 126 0.83 21.99 -0.25
CA LYS A 126 1.71 22.44 -1.34
C LYS A 126 3.20 22.22 -1.08
N GLU A 127 3.59 22.22 0.18
CA GLU A 127 4.98 22.01 0.61
C GLU A 127 5.34 20.51 0.72
N SER A 128 4.42 19.62 0.39
CA SER A 128 4.67 18.18 0.50
C SER A 128 5.70 17.74 -0.53
N VAL A 129 6.80 17.21 -0.03
CA VAL A 129 7.83 16.51 -0.82
C VAL A 129 7.63 15.00 -0.81
N LEU A 130 6.62 14.51 -0.09
CA LEU A 130 6.32 13.08 0.06
C LEU A 130 5.28 12.59 -0.93
N GLY A 131 4.56 13.50 -1.56
CA GLY A 131 3.49 13.22 -2.51
C GLY A 131 3.90 13.41 -3.96
N VAL A 132 3.08 12.88 -4.85
CA VAL A 132 3.31 12.93 -6.30
C VAL A 132 2.41 14.00 -6.92
N PRO A 133 2.97 15.07 -7.52
CA PRO A 133 2.17 16.10 -8.17
C PRO A 133 1.27 15.51 -9.27
N GLY A 134 -0.02 15.88 -9.25
CA GLY A 134 -1.00 15.41 -10.23
C GLY A 134 -1.55 14.00 -10.00
N LEU A 135 -1.16 13.31 -8.93
CA LEU A 135 -1.62 11.97 -8.63
C LEU A 135 -3.15 11.90 -8.47
N MET A 136 -3.75 12.89 -7.82
CA MET A 136 -5.20 12.97 -7.65
C MET A 136 -5.92 13.21 -8.99
N ARG A 137 -5.29 13.89 -9.93
CA ARG A 137 -5.79 14.09 -11.29
C ARG A 137 -5.80 12.77 -12.06
N SER A 138 -4.71 12.00 -11.98
CA SER A 138 -4.59 10.66 -12.55
C SER A 138 -5.65 9.69 -11.97
N TRP A 139 -5.81 9.68 -10.65
CA TRP A 139 -6.81 8.84 -9.96
C TRP A 139 -8.25 9.20 -10.39
N LYS A 140 -8.61 10.49 -10.43
CA LYS A 140 -9.92 10.96 -10.90
C LYS A 140 -10.20 10.61 -12.36
N ALA A 141 -9.15 10.59 -13.19
CA ALA A 141 -9.25 10.17 -14.59
C ALA A 141 -9.35 8.64 -14.77
N GLY A 142 -9.31 7.86 -13.67
CA GLY A 142 -9.34 6.39 -13.74
C GLY A 142 -8.11 5.77 -14.39
N LYS A 143 -6.97 6.47 -14.36
CA LYS A 143 -5.71 6.00 -14.97
C LYS A 143 -4.83 5.19 -14.02
N VAL A 144 -5.01 5.39 -12.72
CA VAL A 144 -4.33 4.67 -11.64
C VAL A 144 -5.31 4.34 -10.53
N ALA A 145 -5.15 3.19 -9.88
CA ALA A 145 -5.86 2.84 -8.66
C ALA A 145 -5.02 3.20 -7.43
N LEU A 146 -5.65 3.78 -6.42
CA LEU A 146 -5.02 4.08 -5.12
C LEU A 146 -5.61 3.17 -4.04
N ALA A 147 -4.81 2.33 -3.47
CA ALA A 147 -5.16 1.55 -2.28
C ALA A 147 -4.33 2.09 -1.09
N ASN A 148 -4.92 2.63 -0.07
CA ASN A 148 -6.34 2.88 0.24
C ASN A 148 -6.86 4.12 -0.49
N ALA A 149 -8.19 4.18 -0.67
CA ALA A 149 -8.81 5.35 -1.26
C ALA A 149 -8.49 6.64 -0.45
N PRO A 150 -8.26 7.76 -1.14
CA PRO A 150 -8.18 9.07 -0.50
C PRO A 150 -9.48 9.38 0.28
N GLY A 151 -9.35 10.00 1.46
CA GLY A 151 -10.48 10.29 2.34
C GLY A 151 -10.86 9.16 3.30
N ALA A 152 -10.27 7.97 3.19
CA ALA A 152 -10.54 6.84 4.08
C ALA A 152 -10.11 7.09 5.55
N GLY A 153 -9.35 8.16 5.82
CA GLY A 153 -8.89 8.53 7.16
C GLY A 153 -10.00 8.77 8.18
N VAL A 154 -11.18 9.17 7.73
CA VAL A 154 -12.36 9.33 8.61
C VAL A 154 -12.76 7.99 9.24
N ALA A 155 -12.70 6.89 8.49
CA ALA A 155 -13.02 5.55 8.98
C ALA A 155 -11.99 5.00 9.97
N ASP A 156 -10.81 5.62 10.04
CA ASP A 156 -9.73 5.24 10.95
C ASP A 156 -9.77 5.96 12.29
N ASP A 157 -10.53 7.03 12.38
CA ASP A 157 -10.64 7.77 13.62
C ASP A 157 -11.36 6.91 14.67
N LYS A 158 -10.68 6.66 15.78
CA LYS A 158 -11.23 5.83 16.87
C LYS A 158 -12.52 6.41 17.45
N ALA A 159 -12.74 7.71 17.32
CA ALA A 159 -13.99 8.36 17.73
C ALA A 159 -15.19 7.81 16.96
N ILE A 160 -15.01 7.38 15.70
CA ILE A 160 -16.11 6.81 14.90
C ILE A 160 -16.62 5.50 15.49
N TYR A 161 -15.80 4.75 16.23
CA TYR A 161 -16.18 3.48 16.84
C TYR A 161 -17.30 3.65 17.87
N ALA A 162 -17.41 4.83 18.49
CA ALA A 162 -18.51 5.13 19.40
C ALA A 162 -19.88 5.13 18.70
N PHE A 163 -19.91 5.36 17.39
CA PHE A 163 -21.12 5.43 16.58
C PHE A 163 -21.46 4.12 15.85
N VAL A 164 -20.50 3.20 15.75
CA VAL A 164 -20.70 1.93 15.02
C VAL A 164 -21.94 1.15 15.50
N PRO A 165 -22.23 1.03 16.83
CA PRO A 165 -23.45 0.33 17.27
C PRO A 165 -24.75 0.96 16.78
N ALA A 166 -24.73 2.25 16.44
CA ALA A 166 -25.91 2.97 15.91
C ALA A 166 -26.00 2.91 14.37
N MET A 167 -24.95 2.43 13.69
CA MET A 167 -24.89 2.27 12.24
C MET A 167 -25.28 0.87 11.75
N ILE A 168 -25.30 -0.11 12.66
CA ILE A 168 -25.68 -1.50 12.43
C ILE A 168 -27.13 -1.73 12.88
#